data_32dd863a404e9ec2d3583443ed60f1d6
#
_entry.id   32dd863a404e9ec2d3583443ed60f1d6
#
_cell.length_a   1.000
_cell.length_b   1.000
_cell.length_c   1.000
_cell.angle_alpha   90.00
_cell.angle_beta   90.00
_cell.angle_gamma   90.00
#
_symmetry.space_group_name_H-M   'P 1'
#
loop_
_entity.id
_entity.type
_entity.pdbx_description
1 polymer ?
#
loop_
_entity_poly.entity_id
_entity_poly.type
_entity_poly.pdbx_seq_one_letter_code
_entity_poly.pdbx_strand_id
1 'polypeptide(L)'
;MHAGLQFGSRFVVPPMQGMIYDYLPEHLLERVRNLGAFAGILALDKWTCNANGRQATFWKRSRERKFTVSFIDQGYCFNAGEWSFPDSPLRGVYARNDVYREVSGWESFQPWLGNIESMDEPTIWRCAEEIPTAWYGESCELERLVEILGRRRARVAELILEFRNSSRAPFPKWRDVVN
;
A
#
# COMPACT_ATOMS: atom_id res chain seq x y z
N MET A 1 11.31 17.42 23.68
CA MET A 1 10.05 16.95 23.09
C MET A 1 9.01 18.06 23.28
N HIS A 2 8.34 18.48 22.23
CA HIS A 2 7.24 19.43 22.37
C HIS A 2 5.99 18.67 22.81
N ALA A 3 5.20 19.27 23.70
CA ALA A 3 3.88 18.75 24.08
C ALA A 3 2.94 18.88 22.88
N GLY A 4 2.14 17.85 22.60
CA GLY A 4 1.17 17.87 21.50
C GLY A 4 0.73 16.44 21.11
N LEU A 5 -0.11 16.37 20.07
CA LEU A 5 -0.54 15.10 19.51
C LEU A 5 0.66 14.35 18.91
N GLN A 6 0.74 13.05 19.17
CA GLN A 6 1.79 12.18 18.69
C GLN A 6 1.16 11.03 17.89
N PHE A 7 1.79 10.69 16.76
CA PHE A 7 1.41 9.47 16.03
C PHE A 7 1.91 8.23 16.77
N GLY A 8 1.05 7.24 16.91
CA GLY A 8 1.38 5.95 17.52
C GLY A 8 0.88 4.79 16.67
N SER A 9 1.71 3.77 16.49
CA SER A 9 1.34 2.52 15.83
C SER A 9 1.19 1.40 16.86
N ARG A 10 0.08 0.66 16.75
CA ARG A 10 -0.17 -0.50 17.62
C ARG A 10 0.59 -1.72 17.10
N PHE A 11 1.21 -2.47 17.99
CA PHE A 11 1.78 -3.78 17.65
C PHE A 11 0.71 -4.70 17.04
N VAL A 12 1.05 -5.36 15.93
CA VAL A 12 0.16 -6.31 15.22
C VAL A 12 -0.19 -7.54 16.05
N VAL A 13 0.71 -7.93 16.96
CA VAL A 13 0.49 -8.97 17.96
C VAL A 13 1.18 -8.55 19.25
N PRO A 14 0.55 -8.70 20.42
CA PRO A 14 1.19 -8.36 21.69
C PRO A 14 2.51 -9.13 21.89
N PRO A 15 3.55 -8.51 22.46
CA PRO A 15 4.77 -9.20 22.84
C PRO A 15 4.46 -10.47 23.66
N MET A 16 5.23 -11.52 23.50
CA MET A 16 5.06 -12.83 24.13
C MET A 16 3.84 -13.66 23.68
N GLN A 17 2.95 -13.12 22.83
CA GLN A 17 1.79 -13.84 22.33
C GLN A 17 1.94 -14.34 20.90
N GLY A 18 3.01 -13.98 20.22
CA GLY A 18 3.26 -14.35 18.84
C GLY A 18 4.67 -14.07 18.38
N MET A 19 4.89 -14.30 17.10
CA MET A 19 6.16 -14.09 16.41
C MET A 19 5.95 -13.11 15.25
N ILE A 20 6.88 -12.20 15.05
CA ILE A 20 6.90 -11.23 13.97
C ILE A 20 8.21 -11.42 13.20
N TYR A 21 8.12 -11.44 11.88
CA TYR A 21 9.22 -11.58 10.95
C TYR A 21 9.15 -10.45 9.91
N ASP A 22 10.27 -9.85 9.60
CA ASP A 22 10.43 -8.89 8.50
C ASP A 22 10.62 -9.58 7.14
N TYR A 23 10.97 -10.86 7.19
CA TYR A 23 11.18 -11.71 6.03
C TYR A 23 10.52 -13.08 6.22
N LEU A 24 9.90 -13.59 5.15
CA LEU A 24 9.38 -14.96 5.12
C LEU A 24 9.93 -15.68 3.87
N PRO A 25 10.59 -16.85 4.02
CA PRO A 25 11.03 -17.65 2.88
C PRO A 25 9.90 -17.98 1.91
N GLU A 26 10.22 -18.09 0.62
CA GLU A 26 9.22 -18.28 -0.44
C GLU A 26 8.28 -19.47 -0.18
N HIS A 27 8.83 -20.61 0.21
CA HIS A 27 8.06 -21.84 0.50
C HIS A 27 7.07 -21.69 1.66
N LEU A 28 7.16 -20.61 2.46
CA LEU A 28 6.20 -20.30 3.52
C LEU A 28 5.13 -19.28 3.08
N LEU A 29 5.26 -18.64 1.92
CA LEU A 29 4.28 -17.66 1.44
C LEU A 29 2.89 -18.27 1.23
N GLU A 30 2.79 -19.55 0.84
CA GLU A 30 1.52 -20.26 0.74
C GLU A 30 0.78 -20.39 2.09
N ARG A 31 1.51 -20.23 3.20
CA ARG A 31 0.95 -20.22 4.55
C ARG A 31 0.52 -18.84 5.02
N VAL A 32 0.64 -17.80 4.20
CA VAL A 32 0.14 -16.46 4.48
C VAL A 32 -1.33 -16.40 4.11
N ARG A 33 -2.21 -16.19 5.11
CA ARG A 33 -3.67 -16.22 4.92
C ARG A 33 -4.22 -15.09 4.06
N ASN A 34 -3.53 -13.97 4.03
CA ASN A 34 -3.92 -12.75 3.31
C ASN A 34 -2.84 -12.33 2.30
N LEU A 35 -2.22 -13.26 1.59
CA LEU A 35 -1.17 -12.95 0.62
C LEU A 35 -1.68 -12.00 -0.47
N GLY A 36 -2.95 -12.13 -0.89
CA GLY A 36 -3.58 -11.21 -1.85
C GLY A 36 -3.60 -9.74 -1.43
N ALA A 37 -3.42 -9.44 -0.14
CA ALA A 37 -3.34 -8.06 0.33
C ALA A 37 -2.12 -7.29 -0.25
N PHE A 38 -1.12 -7.99 -0.81
CA PHE A 38 -0.04 -7.34 -1.55
C PHE A 38 -0.52 -6.64 -2.83
N ALA A 39 -1.55 -7.14 -3.49
CA ALA A 39 -2.18 -6.44 -4.61
C ALA A 39 -2.89 -5.16 -4.13
N GLY A 40 -3.59 -5.24 -2.99
CA GLY A 40 -4.26 -4.08 -2.42
C GLY A 40 -3.31 -2.96 -2.00
N ILE A 41 -2.21 -3.32 -1.30
CA ILE A 41 -1.23 -2.30 -0.89
C ILE A 41 -0.49 -1.73 -2.09
N LEU A 42 -0.24 -2.51 -3.14
CA LEU A 42 0.33 -2.01 -4.39
C LEU A 42 -0.57 -0.94 -5.02
N ALA A 43 -1.88 -1.18 -5.08
CA ALA A 43 -2.83 -0.17 -5.57
C ALA A 43 -2.79 1.11 -4.73
N LEU A 44 -2.75 0.99 -3.40
CA LEU A 44 -2.61 2.14 -2.49
C LEU A 44 -1.29 2.89 -2.74
N ASP A 45 -0.16 2.17 -2.87
CA ASP A 45 1.15 2.78 -3.08
C ASP A 45 1.25 3.51 -4.43
N LYS A 46 0.59 2.98 -5.47
CA LYS A 46 0.47 3.66 -6.77
C LYS A 46 -0.38 4.92 -6.65
N TRP A 47 -1.49 4.84 -5.93
CA TRP A 47 -2.35 6.01 -5.71
C TRP A 47 -1.63 7.11 -4.93
N THR A 48 -0.98 6.73 -3.82
CA THR A 48 -0.30 7.69 -2.91
C THR A 48 1.13 8.03 -3.32
N CYS A 49 1.63 7.49 -4.43
CA CYS A 49 3.02 7.70 -4.90
C CYS A 49 4.06 7.43 -3.80
N ASN A 50 3.99 6.26 -3.18
CA ASN A 50 4.97 5.88 -2.16
C ASN A 50 6.39 5.88 -2.73
N ALA A 51 7.28 6.72 -2.18
CA ALA A 51 8.63 6.91 -2.70
C ALA A 51 9.58 5.75 -2.41
N ASN A 52 9.28 4.94 -1.39
CA ASN A 52 10.13 3.83 -0.96
C ASN A 52 9.56 2.47 -1.40
N GLY A 53 10.39 1.44 -1.32
CA GLY A 53 9.91 0.05 -1.41
C GLY A 53 8.96 -0.26 -0.25
N ARG A 54 7.83 -0.95 -0.56
CA ARG A 54 6.87 -1.33 0.46
C ARG A 54 7.52 -2.23 1.52
N GLN A 55 7.34 -1.89 2.78
CA GLN A 55 7.74 -2.70 3.93
C GLN A 55 6.55 -3.50 4.47
N ALA A 56 6.82 -4.74 4.85
CA ALA A 56 5.82 -5.66 5.37
C ALA A 56 6.39 -6.47 6.53
N THR A 57 5.53 -6.83 7.47
CA THR A 57 5.83 -7.79 8.52
C THR A 57 4.91 -9.00 8.42
N PHE A 58 5.46 -10.18 8.63
CA PHE A 58 4.72 -11.43 8.68
C PHE A 58 4.63 -11.90 10.12
N TRP A 59 3.43 -12.10 10.62
CA TRP A 59 3.25 -12.45 12.01
C TRP A 59 2.24 -13.58 12.18
N LYS A 60 2.34 -14.27 13.29
CA LYS A 60 1.36 -15.26 13.74
C LYS A 60 1.35 -15.35 15.27
N ARG A 61 0.22 -15.72 15.84
CA ARG A 61 0.16 -16.05 17.27
C ARG A 61 0.83 -17.40 17.52
N SER A 62 1.29 -17.62 18.74
CA SER A 62 2.10 -18.80 19.11
C SER A 62 1.47 -20.15 18.75
N ARG A 63 0.14 -20.24 18.74
CA ARG A 63 -0.60 -21.49 18.41
C ARG A 63 -1.06 -21.57 16.95
N GLU A 64 -0.84 -20.52 16.15
CA GLU A 64 -1.29 -20.49 14.76
C GLU A 64 -0.24 -21.12 13.82
N ARG A 65 -0.73 -21.82 12.79
CA ARG A 65 0.11 -22.37 11.72
C ARG A 65 0.27 -21.43 10.54
N LYS A 66 -0.69 -20.54 10.32
CA LYS A 66 -0.70 -19.58 9.21
C LYS A 66 -0.21 -18.22 9.67
N PHE A 67 0.52 -17.56 8.78
CA PHE A 67 0.96 -16.18 8.95
C PHE A 67 -0.12 -15.20 8.49
N THR A 68 -0.03 -13.99 8.98
CA THR A 68 -0.74 -12.80 8.47
C THR A 68 0.32 -11.79 8.05
N VAL A 69 0.13 -11.13 6.92
CA VAL A 69 0.98 -9.97 6.55
C VAL A 69 0.31 -8.68 7.01
N SER A 70 1.12 -7.77 7.52
CA SER A 70 0.75 -6.38 7.78
C SER A 70 1.77 -5.45 7.15
N PHE A 71 1.29 -4.33 6.62
CA PHE A 71 2.13 -3.35 5.95
C PHE A 71 2.45 -2.22 6.92
N ILE A 72 3.69 -1.79 6.91
CA ILE A 72 4.23 -0.77 7.80
C ILE A 72 4.92 0.31 6.99
N ASP A 73 5.28 1.40 7.65
CA ASP A 73 6.05 2.51 7.08
C ASP A 73 5.34 3.21 5.90
N GLN A 74 4.25 3.89 6.22
CA GLN A 74 3.54 4.75 5.26
C GLN A 74 4.14 6.17 5.15
N GLY A 75 5.20 6.46 5.90
CA GLY A 75 5.82 7.79 5.94
C GLY A 75 6.41 8.26 4.61
N TYR A 76 6.53 7.36 3.62
CA TYR A 76 6.99 7.67 2.27
C TYR A 76 5.85 7.86 1.24
N CYS A 77 4.59 7.79 1.66
CA CYS A 77 3.47 8.21 0.83
C CYS A 77 3.59 9.70 0.47
N PHE A 78 3.01 10.09 -0.66
CA PHE A 78 3.04 11.46 -1.20
C PHE A 78 4.47 11.95 -1.47
N ASN A 79 5.36 11.03 -1.84
CA ASN A 79 6.80 11.28 -2.03
C ASN A 79 7.45 11.85 -0.76
N ALA A 80 7.21 11.22 0.39
CA ALA A 80 7.64 11.65 1.70
C ALA A 80 7.11 13.06 2.05
N GLY A 81 7.95 13.96 2.51
CA GLY A 81 7.53 15.32 2.86
C GLY A 81 7.37 16.29 1.69
N GLU A 82 7.59 15.85 0.44
CA GLU A 82 7.58 16.75 -0.73
C GLU A 82 6.18 16.99 -1.31
N TRP A 83 5.21 16.12 -1.00
CA TRP A 83 3.85 16.13 -1.52
C TRP A 83 3.79 16.30 -3.06
N SER A 84 4.74 15.66 -3.72
CA SER A 84 4.85 15.58 -5.17
C SER A 84 4.59 14.14 -5.66
N PHE A 85 4.33 13.97 -6.95
CA PHE A 85 3.89 12.68 -7.49
C PHE A 85 4.69 12.28 -8.73
N PRO A 86 6.02 12.11 -8.61
CA PRO A 86 6.86 11.63 -9.70
C PRO A 86 6.64 10.14 -9.91
N ASP A 87 5.79 9.78 -10.87
CA ASP A 87 5.44 8.40 -11.16
C ASP A 87 6.63 7.59 -11.69
N SER A 88 6.71 6.34 -11.26
CA SER A 88 7.67 5.35 -11.75
C SER A 88 7.10 3.94 -11.56
N PRO A 89 7.36 3.02 -12.49
CA PRO A 89 6.91 1.64 -12.39
C PRO A 89 7.31 0.94 -11.09
N LEU A 90 8.47 1.28 -10.54
CA LEU A 90 9.04 0.60 -9.37
C LEU A 90 8.80 1.32 -8.03
N ARG A 91 8.09 2.46 -8.02
CA ARG A 91 7.73 3.13 -6.76
C ARG A 91 6.66 2.34 -6.00
N GLY A 92 6.84 2.23 -4.68
CA GLY A 92 5.89 1.60 -3.77
C GLY A 92 5.78 0.08 -3.91
N VAL A 93 6.68 -0.58 -4.65
CA VAL A 93 6.61 -2.03 -4.84
C VAL A 93 7.34 -2.77 -3.73
N TYR A 94 6.84 -3.94 -3.37
CA TYR A 94 7.57 -4.83 -2.48
C TYR A 94 8.79 -5.41 -3.19
N ALA A 95 9.89 -5.61 -2.45
CA ALA A 95 11.18 -6.01 -3.02
C ALA A 95 11.14 -7.36 -3.76
N ARG A 96 10.24 -8.27 -3.37
CA ARG A 96 10.16 -9.63 -3.91
C ARG A 96 8.88 -9.85 -4.70
N ASN A 97 9.02 -10.32 -5.94
CA ASN A 97 7.88 -10.61 -6.82
C ASN A 97 7.06 -11.82 -6.37
N ASP A 98 7.65 -12.75 -5.61
CA ASP A 98 6.98 -13.97 -5.15
C ASP A 98 5.64 -13.72 -4.44
N VAL A 99 5.49 -12.55 -3.81
CA VAL A 99 4.25 -12.15 -3.13
C VAL A 99 3.10 -11.86 -4.10
N TYR A 100 3.41 -11.60 -5.37
CA TYR A 100 2.45 -11.32 -6.44
C TYR A 100 2.17 -12.53 -7.33
N ARG A 101 2.75 -13.70 -7.03
CA ARG A 101 2.67 -14.90 -7.88
C ARG A 101 1.26 -15.39 -8.20
N GLU A 102 0.29 -15.04 -7.35
CA GLU A 102 -1.12 -15.42 -7.52
C GLU A 102 -1.95 -14.35 -8.24
N VAL A 103 -1.36 -13.21 -8.58
CA VAL A 103 -2.05 -12.17 -9.34
C VAL A 103 -2.28 -12.65 -10.77
N SER A 104 -3.55 -12.81 -11.14
CA SER A 104 -3.99 -13.41 -12.42
C SER A 104 -4.72 -12.44 -13.34
N GLY A 105 -5.07 -11.24 -12.85
CA GLY A 105 -5.76 -10.19 -13.60
C GLY A 105 -6.29 -9.11 -12.67
N TRP A 106 -7.19 -8.28 -13.18
CA TRP A 106 -7.77 -7.17 -12.45
C TRP A 106 -8.59 -7.58 -11.22
N GLU A 107 -9.18 -8.74 -11.26
CA GLU A 107 -9.94 -9.32 -10.13
C GLU A 107 -9.06 -9.51 -8.88
N SER A 108 -7.76 -9.72 -9.07
CA SER A 108 -6.80 -9.84 -7.97
C SER A 108 -6.58 -8.54 -7.20
N PHE A 109 -6.95 -7.40 -7.79
CA PHE A 109 -6.86 -6.08 -7.17
C PHE A 109 -8.17 -5.64 -6.49
N GLN A 110 -9.23 -6.45 -6.61
CA GLN A 110 -10.50 -6.12 -5.98
C GLN A 110 -10.54 -6.60 -4.51
N PRO A 111 -11.24 -5.87 -3.62
CA PRO A 111 -12.02 -4.64 -3.89
C PRO A 111 -11.20 -3.33 -3.84
N TRP A 112 -9.89 -3.39 -3.61
CA TRP A 112 -9.08 -2.20 -3.31
C TRP A 112 -9.03 -1.20 -4.44
N LEU A 113 -8.79 -1.67 -5.68
CA LEU A 113 -8.75 -0.79 -6.84
C LEU A 113 -10.12 -0.12 -7.07
N GLY A 114 -11.19 -0.90 -7.04
CA GLY A 114 -12.54 -0.37 -7.18
C GLY A 114 -12.90 0.66 -6.09
N ASN A 115 -12.48 0.42 -4.85
CA ASN A 115 -12.67 1.38 -3.76
C ASN A 115 -11.90 2.69 -3.99
N ILE A 116 -10.66 2.62 -4.50
CA ILE A 116 -9.88 3.81 -4.84
C ILE A 116 -10.55 4.58 -5.99
N GLU A 117 -10.92 3.89 -7.07
CA GLU A 117 -11.50 4.51 -8.25
C GLU A 117 -12.87 5.16 -7.97
N SER A 118 -13.66 4.54 -7.11
CA SER A 118 -15.00 5.03 -6.73
C SER A 118 -15.02 6.00 -5.56
N MET A 119 -13.88 6.21 -4.87
CA MET A 119 -13.82 7.11 -3.71
C MET A 119 -14.13 8.54 -4.13
N ASP A 120 -15.16 9.13 -3.54
CA ASP A 120 -15.52 10.52 -3.81
C ASP A 120 -14.59 11.52 -3.09
N GLU A 121 -14.55 12.74 -3.60
CA GLU A 121 -13.73 13.80 -3.04
C GLU A 121 -14.11 14.13 -1.60
N PRO A 122 -15.40 14.22 -1.20
CA PRO A 122 -15.78 14.40 0.19
C PRO A 122 -15.23 13.33 1.15
N THR A 123 -15.05 12.09 0.69
CA THR A 123 -14.44 11.04 1.51
C THR A 123 -12.96 11.26 1.73
N ILE A 124 -12.24 11.72 0.71
CA ILE A 124 -10.81 12.10 0.86
C ILE A 124 -10.69 13.28 1.82
N TRP A 125 -11.57 14.30 1.70
CA TRP A 125 -11.61 15.45 2.59
C TRP A 125 -11.84 15.06 4.05
N ARG A 126 -12.79 14.18 4.34
CA ARG A 126 -13.02 13.71 5.72
C ARG A 126 -11.77 13.08 6.35
N CYS A 127 -10.96 12.35 5.56
CA CYS A 127 -9.69 11.84 6.05
C CYS A 127 -8.67 12.95 6.31
N ALA A 128 -8.66 13.99 5.49
CA ALA A 128 -7.76 15.13 5.62
C ALA A 128 -8.11 16.03 6.82
N GLU A 129 -9.39 16.22 7.11
CA GLU A 129 -9.89 17.01 8.25
C GLU A 129 -9.49 16.42 9.61
N GLU A 130 -9.22 15.11 9.67
CA GLU A 130 -8.75 14.46 10.90
C GLU A 130 -7.26 14.73 11.19
N ILE A 131 -6.51 15.32 10.24
CA ILE A 131 -5.08 15.61 10.40
C ILE A 131 -4.93 16.87 11.26
N PRO A 132 -4.19 16.79 12.39
CA PRO A 132 -3.94 17.96 13.21
C PRO A 132 -3.23 19.07 12.42
N THR A 133 -3.72 20.31 12.52
CA THR A 133 -3.14 21.46 11.81
C THR A 133 -1.65 21.65 12.06
N ALA A 134 -1.16 21.27 13.24
CA ALA A 134 0.25 21.31 13.59
C ALA A 134 1.13 20.29 12.82
N TRP A 135 0.53 19.38 12.02
CA TRP A 135 1.27 18.35 11.29
C TRP A 135 1.44 18.65 9.79
N TYR A 136 0.80 19.69 9.29
CA TYR A 136 0.99 20.18 7.92
C TYR A 136 1.24 21.68 7.92
N GLY A 137 1.74 22.21 6.80
CA GLY A 137 2.03 23.64 6.64
C GLY A 137 0.78 24.49 6.40
N GLU A 138 0.72 25.15 5.26
CA GLU A 138 -0.42 25.95 4.87
C GLU A 138 -1.63 25.09 4.48
N SER A 139 -2.85 25.57 4.79
CA SER A 139 -4.08 24.83 4.43
C SER A 139 -4.20 24.57 2.92
N CYS A 140 -3.71 25.49 2.09
CA CYS A 140 -3.69 25.33 0.64
C CYS A 140 -2.81 24.16 0.15
N GLU A 141 -1.80 23.75 0.92
CA GLU A 141 -0.99 22.55 0.58
C GLU A 141 -1.80 21.28 0.79
N LEU A 142 -2.58 21.21 1.88
CA LEU A 142 -3.48 20.09 2.14
C LEU A 142 -4.60 20.04 1.09
N GLU A 143 -5.20 21.15 0.72
CA GLU A 143 -6.19 21.27 -0.35
C GLU A 143 -5.64 20.72 -1.67
N ARG A 144 -4.45 21.18 -2.05
CA ARG A 144 -3.76 20.71 -3.25
C ARG A 144 -3.49 19.20 -3.21
N LEU A 145 -3.08 18.66 -2.07
CA LEU A 145 -2.86 17.21 -1.91
C LEU A 145 -4.16 16.44 -2.14
N VAL A 146 -5.28 16.85 -1.56
CA VAL A 146 -6.58 16.20 -1.72
C VAL A 146 -7.03 16.24 -3.18
N GLU A 147 -6.91 17.37 -3.86
CA GLU A 147 -7.22 17.48 -5.30
C GLU A 147 -6.37 16.54 -6.15
N ILE A 148 -5.05 16.45 -5.87
CA ILE A 148 -4.17 15.56 -6.60
C ILE A 148 -4.60 14.11 -6.38
N LEU A 149 -4.86 13.69 -5.15
CA LEU A 149 -5.34 12.35 -4.83
C LEU A 149 -6.67 12.05 -5.54
N GLY A 150 -7.58 13.01 -5.57
CA GLY A 150 -8.85 12.91 -6.31
C GLY A 150 -8.64 12.63 -7.79
N ARG A 151 -7.73 13.33 -8.45
CA ARG A 151 -7.40 13.12 -9.88
C ARG A 151 -6.64 11.81 -10.12
N ARG A 152 -5.75 11.42 -9.23
CA ARG A 152 -4.90 10.23 -9.38
C ARG A 152 -5.66 8.92 -9.34
N ARG A 153 -6.86 8.87 -8.76
CA ARG A 153 -7.70 7.66 -8.72
C ARG A 153 -7.80 6.96 -10.08
N ALA A 154 -8.06 7.72 -11.12
CA ALA A 154 -8.22 7.21 -12.49
C ALA A 154 -6.93 6.67 -13.11
N ARG A 155 -5.75 6.96 -12.52
CA ARG A 155 -4.46 6.53 -13.06
C ARG A 155 -3.90 5.27 -12.42
N VAL A 156 -4.52 4.79 -11.35
CA VAL A 156 -3.95 3.66 -10.57
C VAL A 156 -3.83 2.41 -11.41
N ALA A 157 -4.83 2.11 -12.22
CA ALA A 157 -4.79 0.96 -13.14
C ALA A 157 -3.64 1.07 -14.15
N GLU A 158 -3.43 2.24 -14.74
CA GLU A 158 -2.30 2.51 -15.64
C GLU A 158 -0.95 2.25 -14.95
N LEU A 159 -0.77 2.77 -13.74
CA LEU A 159 0.47 2.62 -12.97
C LEU A 159 0.74 1.16 -12.55
N ILE A 160 -0.31 0.37 -12.33
CA ILE A 160 -0.20 -1.08 -12.12
C ILE A 160 0.27 -1.78 -13.40
N LEU A 161 -0.26 -1.39 -14.57
CA LEU A 161 0.18 -1.93 -15.86
C LEU A 161 1.63 -1.57 -16.18
N GLU A 162 2.06 -0.34 -15.86
CA GLU A 162 3.47 0.04 -16.00
C GLU A 162 4.38 -0.89 -15.16
N PHE A 163 3.99 -1.21 -13.93
CA PHE A 163 4.74 -2.17 -13.11
C PHE A 163 4.69 -3.58 -13.69
N ARG A 164 3.53 -4.05 -14.13
CA ARG A 164 3.38 -5.33 -14.83
C ARG A 164 4.36 -5.45 -16.00
N ASN A 165 4.45 -4.40 -16.82
CA ASN A 165 5.26 -4.36 -18.03
C ASN A 165 6.73 -4.00 -17.78
N SER A 166 7.11 -3.76 -16.53
CA SER A 166 8.51 -3.47 -16.19
C SER A 166 9.40 -4.71 -16.34
N SER A 167 10.71 -4.52 -16.33
CA SER A 167 11.70 -5.59 -16.38
C SER A 167 11.57 -6.63 -15.25
N ARG A 168 10.83 -6.29 -14.19
CA ARG A 168 10.57 -7.22 -13.06
C ARG A 168 9.54 -8.31 -13.40
N ALA A 169 8.65 -8.09 -14.39
CA ALA A 169 7.58 -9.02 -14.77
C ALA A 169 6.89 -9.67 -13.54
N PRO A 170 6.27 -8.88 -12.63
CA PRO A 170 5.90 -9.33 -11.28
C PRO A 170 4.72 -10.31 -11.25
N PHE A 171 3.92 -10.40 -12.33
CA PHE A 171 2.65 -11.13 -12.38
C PHE A 171 2.70 -12.30 -13.36
N PRO A 172 3.35 -13.43 -13.00
CA PRO A 172 3.58 -14.54 -13.94
C PRO A 172 2.27 -15.25 -14.38
N LYS A 173 1.19 -15.10 -13.62
CA LYS A 173 -0.11 -15.71 -13.94
C LYS A 173 -1.10 -14.74 -14.59
N TRP A 174 -0.70 -13.50 -14.85
CA TRP A 174 -1.58 -12.52 -15.46
C TRP A 174 -2.04 -12.98 -16.84
N ARG A 175 -3.34 -13.06 -17.03
CA ARG A 175 -3.96 -13.38 -18.30
C ARG A 175 -4.57 -12.13 -18.90
N ASP A 176 -4.17 -11.78 -20.10
CA ASP A 176 -4.87 -10.76 -20.85
C ASP A 176 -6.23 -11.35 -21.23
N VAL A 177 -7.29 -10.60 -20.97
CA VAL A 177 -8.63 -10.99 -21.45
C VAL A 177 -8.58 -10.92 -22.96
N VAL A 178 -8.56 -12.08 -23.61
CA VAL A 178 -8.70 -12.16 -25.07
C VAL A 178 -10.16 -11.82 -25.36
N ASN A 179 -10.39 -10.63 -25.90
CA ASN A 179 -11.69 -10.24 -26.46
C ASN A 179 -11.98 -11.03 -27.73
#